data_d735e8cd260f9d2508be0c2144001caf
#
_entry.id   d735e8cd260f9d2508be0c2144001caf
#
_cell.length_a   1.000
_cell.length_b   1.000
_cell.length_c   1.000
_cell.angle_alpha   90.00
_cell.angle_beta   90.00
_cell.angle_gamma   90.00
#
_symmetry.space_group_name_H-M   'P 1'
#
loop_
_entity.id
_entity.type
_entity.pdbx_description
1 polymer ?
#
loop_
_entity_poly.entity_id
_entity_poly.type
_entity_poly.pdbx_seq_one_letter_code
_entity_poly.pdbx_strand_id
1 'polypeptide(L)'
;VTELRTAVSRLRRQLAVLPAEFPDRGIAEEELAALAAMAAHGVPEVPRLRRSLLLIAGAIGSVSALSRGLTDVRHAVELFGEPPRRR
;
A
#
# COMPACT_ATOMS: atom_id res chain seq x y z
N VAL A 1 -7.94 -8.00 6.73
CA VAL A 1 -6.82 -7.27 7.33
C VAL A 1 -5.51 -7.99 7.14
N THR A 2 -5.53 -9.32 7.28
CA THR A 2 -4.32 -10.10 7.11
C THR A 2 -3.71 -9.92 5.72
N GLU A 3 -4.53 -9.93 4.69
CA GLU A 3 -4.04 -9.75 3.34
C GLU A 3 -3.43 -8.38 3.15
N LEU A 4 -4.05 -7.37 3.73
CA LEU A 4 -3.52 -6.01 3.64
C LEU A 4 -2.17 -5.91 4.35
N ARG A 5 -2.06 -6.49 5.53
CA ARG A 5 -0.81 -6.46 6.28
C ARG A 5 0.30 -7.16 5.50
N THR A 6 -0.02 -8.31 4.92
CA THR A 6 0.97 -9.07 4.16
C THR A 6 1.42 -8.29 2.92
N ALA A 7 0.47 -7.72 2.19
CA ALA A 7 0.80 -6.99 0.96
C ALA A 7 1.64 -5.75 1.27
N VAL A 8 1.28 -5.02 2.32
CA VAL A 8 2.02 -3.82 2.71
C VAL A 8 3.42 -4.19 3.15
N SER A 9 3.53 -5.22 3.96
CA SER A 9 4.83 -5.67 4.46
C SER A 9 5.76 -6.07 3.32
N ARG A 10 5.22 -6.79 2.35
CA ARG A 10 5.99 -7.22 1.20
C ARG A 10 6.47 -6.04 0.37
N LEU A 11 5.58 -5.09 0.12
CA LEU A 11 5.97 -3.92 -0.68
C LEU A 11 7.01 -3.08 0.05
N ARG A 12 6.88 -2.95 1.36
CA ARG A 12 7.89 -2.23 2.15
C ARG A 12 9.27 -2.87 2.01
N ARG A 13 9.31 -4.20 2.06
CA ARG A 13 10.60 -4.89 1.89
C ARG A 13 11.16 -4.70 0.50
N GLN A 14 10.29 -4.76 -0.52
CA GLN A 14 10.74 -4.54 -1.90
C GLN A 14 11.30 -3.14 -2.08
N LEU A 15 10.63 -2.16 -1.50
CA LEU A 15 11.11 -0.78 -1.60
C LEU A 15 12.44 -0.61 -0.86
N ALA A 16 12.57 -1.23 0.29
CA ALA A 16 13.77 -1.08 1.11
C ALA A 16 15.02 -1.62 0.41
N VAL A 17 14.87 -2.69 -0.37
CA VAL A 17 16.03 -3.28 -1.04
C VAL A 17 16.28 -2.71 -2.43
N LEU A 18 15.38 -1.86 -2.90
CA LEU A 18 15.55 -1.25 -4.22
C LEU A 18 16.70 -0.25 -4.18
N PRO A 19 17.73 -0.43 -5.00
CA PRO A 19 18.90 0.46 -4.92
C PRO A 19 18.68 1.82 -5.54
N ALA A 20 17.67 1.96 -6.38
CA ALA A 20 17.47 3.22 -7.09
C ALA A 20 16.90 4.29 -6.16
N GLU A 21 17.38 5.51 -6.37
CA GLU A 21 16.82 6.67 -5.69
C GLU A 21 15.87 7.37 -6.63
N PHE A 22 14.76 7.85 -6.09
CA PHE A 22 13.84 8.65 -6.87
C PHE A 22 13.19 9.67 -5.93
N PRO A 23 12.68 10.78 -6.50
CA PRO A 23 12.30 11.92 -5.65
C PRO A 23 11.25 11.61 -4.60
N ASP A 24 10.31 10.74 -4.92
CA ASP A 24 9.19 10.50 -4.02
C ASP A 24 9.35 9.26 -3.16
N ARG A 25 10.58 8.73 -3.10
CA ARG A 25 10.83 7.53 -2.31
C ARG A 25 10.46 7.73 -0.84
N GLY A 26 10.82 8.88 -0.29
CA GLY A 26 10.50 9.17 1.11
C GLY A 26 9.00 9.20 1.36
N ILE A 27 8.26 9.77 0.42
CA ILE A 27 6.80 9.80 0.53
C ILE A 27 6.25 8.38 0.55
N ALA A 28 6.73 7.54 -0.37
CA ALA A 28 6.26 6.16 -0.42
C ALA A 28 6.57 5.42 0.87
N GLU A 29 7.77 5.61 1.40
CA GLU A 29 8.15 4.94 2.64
C GLU A 29 7.28 5.37 3.80
N GLU A 30 7.00 6.66 3.89
CA GLU A 30 6.16 7.19 4.97
C GLU A 30 4.73 6.68 4.86
N GLU A 31 4.18 6.69 3.65
CA GLU A 31 2.80 6.26 3.48
C GLU A 31 2.64 4.76 3.67
N LEU A 32 3.62 3.97 3.27
CA LEU A 32 3.58 2.55 3.52
C LEU A 32 3.67 2.25 5.01
N ALA A 33 4.48 3.03 5.73
CA ALA A 33 4.53 2.89 7.19
C ALA A 33 3.19 3.23 7.81
N ALA A 34 2.52 4.26 7.31
CA ALA A 34 1.20 4.63 7.80
C ALA A 34 0.17 3.53 7.54
N LEU A 35 0.21 2.94 6.34
CA LEU A 35 -0.67 1.81 6.03
C LEU A 35 -0.41 0.64 6.96
N ALA A 36 0.86 0.35 7.21
CA ALA A 36 1.22 -0.75 8.09
C ALA A 36 0.68 -0.51 9.50
N ALA A 37 0.79 0.72 9.98
CA ALA A 37 0.28 1.06 11.31
C ALA A 37 -1.23 0.91 11.37
N MET A 38 -1.92 1.40 10.34
CA MET A 38 -3.38 1.27 10.31
C MET A 38 -3.80 -0.19 10.30
N ALA A 39 -3.11 -1.02 9.53
CA ALA A 39 -3.47 -2.44 9.45
C ALA A 39 -3.16 -3.18 10.74
N ALA A 40 -2.20 -2.70 11.51
CA ALA A 40 -1.80 -3.37 12.76
C ALA A 40 -2.69 -3.00 13.93
N HIS A 41 -3.37 -1.86 13.86
CA HIS A 41 -4.06 -1.32 15.02
C HIS A 41 -5.57 -1.37 14.93
N GLY A 42 -6.10 -2.40 14.31
CA GLY A 42 -7.53 -2.60 14.31
C GLY A 42 -8.13 -2.40 12.94
N VAL A 43 -9.33 -1.83 12.89
CA VAL A 43 -10.06 -1.67 11.63
C VAL A 43 -9.73 -0.31 11.04
N PRO A 44 -8.97 -0.27 9.95
CA PRO A 44 -8.63 1.01 9.34
C PRO A 44 -9.83 1.62 8.65
N GLU A 45 -9.83 2.94 8.56
CA GLU A 45 -10.88 3.65 7.85
C GLU A 45 -10.57 3.62 6.36
N VAL A 46 -11.56 3.22 5.57
CA VAL A 46 -11.37 3.05 4.14
C VAL A 46 -10.92 4.34 3.44
N PRO A 47 -11.50 5.51 3.74
CA PRO A 47 -11.02 6.73 3.07
C PRO A 47 -9.54 7.00 3.32
N ARG A 48 -9.04 6.70 4.51
CA ARG A 48 -7.63 6.89 4.80
C ARG A 48 -6.76 5.90 4.05
N LEU A 49 -7.22 4.65 3.97
CA LEU A 49 -6.51 3.65 3.19
C LEU A 49 -6.38 4.08 1.74
N ARG A 50 -7.47 4.57 1.18
CA ARG A 50 -7.47 4.99 -0.22
C ARG A 50 -6.58 6.19 -0.45
N ARG A 51 -6.57 7.13 0.48
CA ARG A 51 -5.70 8.28 0.37
C ARG A 51 -4.22 7.87 0.38
N SER A 52 -3.86 7.02 1.33
CA SER A 52 -2.49 6.53 1.39
C SER A 52 -2.11 5.79 0.12
N LEU A 53 -3.02 4.96 -0.38
CA LEU A 53 -2.78 4.23 -1.62
C LEU A 53 -2.54 5.18 -2.80
N LEU A 54 -3.32 6.24 -2.89
CA LEU A 54 -3.12 7.22 -3.96
C LEU A 54 -1.75 7.87 -3.89
N LEU A 55 -1.31 8.21 -2.68
CA LEU A 55 -0.01 8.82 -2.51
C LEU A 55 1.11 7.85 -2.87
N ILE A 56 0.95 6.59 -2.47
CA ILE A 56 1.92 5.56 -2.81
C ILE A 56 1.96 5.35 -4.32
N ALA A 57 0.79 5.24 -4.95
CA ALA A 57 0.72 5.03 -6.38
C ALA A 57 1.35 6.18 -7.14
N GLY A 58 1.16 7.42 -6.68
CA GLY A 58 1.79 8.55 -7.31
C GLY A 58 3.30 8.54 -7.14
N ALA A 59 3.78 8.04 -6.01
CA ALA A 59 5.21 8.05 -5.72
C ALA A 59 5.97 6.95 -6.44
N ILE A 60 5.38 5.76 -6.56
CA ILE A 60 6.11 4.60 -7.09
C ILE A 60 5.45 3.95 -8.30
N GLY A 61 4.36 4.54 -8.79
CA GLY A 61 3.60 3.91 -9.87
C GLY A 61 4.39 3.70 -11.15
N SER A 62 5.43 4.49 -11.38
CA SER A 62 6.24 4.36 -12.57
C SER A 62 7.46 3.46 -12.36
N VAL A 63 7.64 2.91 -11.17
CA VAL A 63 8.79 2.05 -10.89
C VAL A 63 8.39 0.61 -11.17
N SER A 64 8.85 0.09 -12.30
CA SER A 64 8.43 -1.23 -12.77
C SER A 64 8.68 -2.33 -11.75
N ALA A 65 9.81 -2.27 -11.07
CA ALA A 65 10.18 -3.30 -10.12
C ALA A 65 9.19 -3.42 -8.96
N LEU A 66 8.42 -2.37 -8.71
CA LEU A 66 7.47 -2.34 -7.60
C LEU A 66 6.02 -2.50 -8.04
N SER A 67 5.79 -2.66 -9.35
CA SER A 67 4.41 -2.63 -9.84
C SER A 67 3.57 -3.79 -9.33
N ARG A 68 4.16 -4.97 -9.19
CA ARG A 68 3.39 -6.11 -8.70
C ARG A 68 3.03 -5.93 -7.23
N GLY A 69 3.99 -5.45 -6.42
CA GLY A 69 3.72 -5.19 -5.02
C GLY A 69 2.67 -4.12 -4.84
N LEU A 70 2.72 -3.08 -5.67
CA LEU A 70 1.71 -2.03 -5.62
C LEU A 70 0.33 -2.58 -5.99
N THR A 71 0.28 -3.42 -7.03
CA THR A 71 -0.99 -4.04 -7.43
C THR A 71 -1.56 -4.88 -6.29
N ASP A 72 -0.70 -5.63 -5.60
CA ASP A 72 -1.16 -6.46 -4.48
C ASP A 72 -1.74 -5.60 -3.36
N VAL A 73 -1.09 -4.49 -3.04
CA VAL A 73 -1.61 -3.59 -2.01
C VAL A 73 -2.94 -2.98 -2.45
N ARG A 74 -3.00 -2.54 -3.71
CA ARG A 74 -4.24 -1.98 -4.24
C ARG A 74 -5.38 -2.97 -4.15
N HIS A 75 -5.10 -4.21 -4.54
CA HIS A 75 -6.12 -5.25 -4.51
C HIS A 75 -6.60 -5.50 -3.09
N ALA A 76 -5.67 -5.56 -2.14
CA ALA A 76 -6.03 -5.79 -0.75
C ALA A 76 -6.87 -4.64 -0.19
N VAL A 77 -6.54 -3.40 -0.55
CA VAL A 77 -7.32 -2.24 -0.12
C VAL A 77 -8.72 -2.30 -0.72
N GLU A 78 -8.82 -2.65 -1.99
CA GLU A 78 -10.12 -2.73 -2.64
C GLU A 78 -10.99 -3.79 -2.03
N LEU A 79 -10.42 -4.96 -1.74
CA LEU A 79 -11.19 -6.02 -1.09
C LEU A 79 -11.66 -5.60 0.28
N PHE A 80 -10.77 -4.96 1.03
CA PHE A 80 -11.11 -4.55 2.38
C PHE A 80 -12.24 -3.52 2.37
N GLY A 81 -12.17 -2.58 1.44
CA GLY A 81 -13.13 -1.49 1.40
C GLY A 81 -14.40 -1.79 0.66
N GLU A 82 -14.48 -2.95 0.00
CA GLU A 82 -15.64 -3.24 -0.81
C GLU A 82 -16.81 -3.66 0.04
N PRO A 83 -17.99 -3.07 -0.15
CA PRO A 83 -19.15 -3.51 0.61
C PRO A 83 -19.56 -4.92 0.22
N PRO A 84 -20.24 -5.64 1.09
CA PRO A 84 -20.71 -6.98 0.75
C PRO A 84 -21.60 -6.92 -0.49
N ARG A 85 -21.37 -7.83 -1.41
CA ARG A 85 -22.14 -7.84 -2.57
C ARG A 85 -23.32 -8.62 -2.36
N ARG A 86 -24.42 -8.20 -2.74
CA ARG A 86 -25.50 -8.94 -2.65
C ARG A 86 -26.02 -9.16 -3.84
N ARG A 87 -26.18 -9.77 -4.25
CA ARG A 87 -26.58 -9.87 -5.43
C ARG A 87 -27.04 -10.46 -5.68
#